data_5948dab5ab9cac9f6554fadc132b3ae6
#
_entry.id   5948dab5ab9cac9f6554fadc132b3ae6
#
_cell.length_a   1.000
_cell.length_b   1.000
_cell.length_c   1.000
_cell.angle_alpha   90.00
_cell.angle_beta   90.00
_cell.angle_gamma   90.00
#
_symmetry.space_group_name_H-M   'P 1'
#
loop_
_entity.id
_entity.type
_entity.pdbx_description
1 polymer ?
#
loop_
_entity_poly.entity_id
_entity_poly.type
_entity_poly.pdbx_seq_one_letter_code
_entity_poly.pdbx_strand_id
1 'polypeptide(L)'
;MTDLLLELSRRPRARRLLSSLSLPLPMPEPLRRAEGALTLSPLQGRRALLSSDGELHSELRAALDAAGASPSSGFDGDPDALVFDATALETPAQLSALYDFFHPRRVAVHGRALVIARPKHATESAAKTATRFALEGFVRSLAKELGRRAATALLLEVEPSAEANLAPVLRFALSDRSAFVTGQRLHVGSALGFADPPECSLEPALRSLAGQDALVTGAARGIGLAIARRLAEEGARVTLLDRPREAEKLERLASTLAGRALAVDLAHHDAASKIADSFPEGVDVVVHNAGVTRDRTLARMSDESWRLALDVNLGAPLRITQALLDADRLRAGGRLLFLSSVAGLAGNVGQTNYAASKAGLLGLVQAWSAQLAPRRIAVNALAPGFIETDMTAAMPWAIRQAARRLSALGQGGLPEDVAEAALFLS
;
A
#
# COMPACT_ATOMS: atom_id res chain seq x y z
N MET A 1 17.88 16.09 -1.16
CA MET A 1 18.64 16.20 0.11
C MET A 1 18.32 15.00 0.96
N THR A 2 19.31 14.22 1.31
CA THR A 2 19.21 12.93 2.00
C THR A 2 18.79 13.07 3.47
N ASP A 3 18.20 12.05 4.04
CA ASP A 3 17.94 11.93 5.48
C ASP A 3 19.29 11.70 6.19
N LEU A 4 19.82 12.75 6.82
CA LEU A 4 21.14 12.73 7.47
C LEU A 4 21.26 11.61 8.52
N LEU A 5 20.21 11.39 9.34
CA LEU A 5 20.24 10.34 10.36
C LEU A 5 20.24 8.95 9.74
N LEU A 6 19.50 8.75 8.64
CA LEU A 6 19.50 7.50 7.88
C LEU A 6 20.87 7.27 7.21
N GLU A 7 21.50 8.30 6.64
CA GLU A 7 22.85 8.21 6.09
C GLU A 7 23.90 7.87 7.15
N LEU A 8 23.81 8.48 8.32
CA LEU A 8 24.69 8.18 9.46
C LEU A 8 24.46 6.76 9.99
N SER A 9 23.20 6.27 9.99
CA SER A 9 22.90 4.91 10.43
C SER A 9 23.50 3.83 9.53
N ARG A 10 23.68 4.12 8.24
CA ARG A 10 24.34 3.25 7.26
C ARG A 10 25.87 3.12 7.48
N ARG A 11 26.47 4.04 8.26
CA ARG A 11 27.92 4.05 8.55
C ARG A 11 28.19 3.40 9.90
N PRO A 12 28.76 2.19 9.99
CA PRO A 12 28.94 1.46 11.26
C PRO A 12 29.75 2.23 12.31
N ARG A 13 30.77 3.01 11.87
CA ARG A 13 31.59 3.85 12.77
C ARG A 13 30.79 5.02 13.35
N ALA A 14 29.99 5.71 12.51
CA ALA A 14 29.15 6.81 12.97
C ALA A 14 28.06 6.32 13.93
N ARG A 15 27.45 5.17 13.64
CA ARG A 15 26.44 4.54 14.51
C ARG A 15 27.03 4.20 15.90
N ARG A 16 28.21 3.60 15.96
CA ARG A 16 28.90 3.28 17.23
C ARG A 16 29.24 4.56 18.01
N LEU A 17 29.76 5.60 17.35
CA LEU A 17 30.09 6.87 17.99
C LEU A 17 28.84 7.54 18.59
N LEU A 18 27.75 7.61 17.84
CA LEU A 18 26.50 8.21 18.29
C LEU A 18 25.85 7.41 19.44
N SER A 19 25.91 6.08 19.41
CA SER A 19 25.45 5.25 20.51
C SER A 19 26.28 5.42 21.79
N SER A 20 27.62 5.62 21.66
CA SER A 20 28.50 5.84 22.80
C SER A 20 28.31 7.20 23.47
N LEU A 21 27.79 8.20 22.74
CA LEU A 21 27.47 9.53 23.28
C LEU A 21 26.17 9.60 24.06
N SER A 22 25.44 8.47 24.19
CA SER A 22 24.13 8.39 24.87
C SER A 22 23.12 9.44 24.44
N LEU A 23 23.29 9.98 23.22
CA LEU A 23 22.36 10.94 22.65
C LEU A 23 21.06 10.20 22.27
N PRO A 24 19.88 10.67 22.71
CA PRO A 24 18.60 10.02 22.39
C PRO A 24 18.16 10.29 20.95
N LEU A 25 19.09 10.18 19.98
CA LEU A 25 18.79 10.37 18.59
C LEU A 25 18.16 9.07 18.04
N PRO A 26 16.93 9.15 17.53
CA PRO A 26 16.28 7.99 16.91
C PRO A 26 16.97 7.67 15.57
N MET A 27 17.95 6.78 15.63
CA MET A 27 18.66 6.29 14.43
C MET A 27 17.76 5.24 13.76
N PRO A 28 17.15 5.54 12.60
CA PRO A 28 16.33 4.55 11.91
C PRO A 28 17.22 3.45 11.31
N GLU A 29 16.77 2.21 11.38
CA GLU A 29 17.37 1.11 10.63
C GLU A 29 16.96 1.25 9.15
N PRO A 30 17.90 1.22 8.17
CA PRO A 30 17.55 1.28 6.75
C PRO A 30 16.60 0.15 6.36
N LEU A 31 15.55 0.45 5.59
CA LEU A 31 14.63 -0.58 5.12
C LEU A 31 15.29 -1.45 4.04
N ARG A 32 15.06 -2.75 4.14
CA ARG A 32 15.37 -3.70 3.09
C ARG A 32 14.18 -3.76 2.13
N ARG A 33 14.42 -3.35 0.89
CA ARG A 33 13.40 -3.29 -0.16
C ARG A 33 13.66 -4.38 -1.20
N ALA A 34 12.59 -4.93 -1.76
CA ALA A 34 12.70 -5.89 -2.85
C ALA A 34 13.14 -5.18 -4.14
N GLU A 35 13.88 -5.90 -4.97
CA GLU A 35 14.30 -5.50 -6.30
C GLU A 35 13.83 -6.54 -7.32
N GLY A 36 13.69 -6.12 -8.58
CA GLY A 36 13.33 -6.98 -9.70
C GLY A 36 11.86 -7.42 -9.73
N ALA A 37 11.57 -8.39 -10.58
CA ALA A 37 10.23 -8.92 -10.83
C ALA A 37 9.65 -9.70 -9.64
N LEU A 38 8.33 -9.91 -9.66
CA LEU A 38 7.67 -10.82 -8.71
C LEU A 38 8.14 -12.26 -8.90
N THR A 39 8.21 -13.00 -7.78
CA THR A 39 8.54 -14.44 -7.79
C THR A 39 7.48 -15.21 -7.00
N LEU A 40 7.33 -16.50 -7.29
CA LEU A 40 6.41 -17.38 -6.56
C LEU A 40 6.89 -17.65 -5.13
N SER A 41 8.21 -17.63 -4.89
CA SER A 41 8.82 -17.98 -3.61
C SER A 41 9.63 -16.81 -3.01
N PRO A 42 9.02 -15.62 -2.76
CA PRO A 42 9.74 -14.45 -2.25
C PRO A 42 10.23 -14.61 -0.81
N LEU A 43 9.80 -15.68 -0.13
CA LEU A 43 10.16 -15.96 1.25
C LEU A 43 11.19 -17.11 1.36
N GLN A 44 11.86 -17.45 0.26
CA GLN A 44 12.85 -18.53 0.24
C GLN A 44 13.90 -18.36 1.34
N GLY A 45 14.02 -19.39 2.17
CA GLY A 45 14.97 -19.43 3.28
C GLY A 45 14.57 -18.60 4.52
N ARG A 46 13.41 -17.96 4.53
CA ARG A 46 12.90 -17.23 5.72
C ARG A 46 12.24 -18.19 6.70
N ARG A 47 12.52 -17.99 7.98
CA ARG A 47 11.94 -18.74 9.09
C ARG A 47 10.69 -18.03 9.58
N ALA A 48 9.54 -18.69 9.50
CA ALA A 48 8.27 -18.17 9.96
C ALA A 48 7.80 -18.93 11.20
N LEU A 49 7.60 -18.24 12.32
CA LEU A 49 6.95 -18.80 13.50
C LEU A 49 5.44 -18.64 13.33
N LEU A 50 4.74 -19.77 13.27
CA LEU A 50 3.28 -19.82 13.15
C LEU A 50 2.68 -20.30 14.49
N SER A 51 1.64 -19.61 14.99
CA SER A 51 0.90 -20.05 16.17
C SER A 51 0.22 -21.41 15.92
N SER A 52 0.10 -22.22 16.97
CA SER A 52 -0.52 -23.56 16.88
C SER A 52 -2.04 -23.54 16.85
N ASP A 53 -2.64 -22.47 17.38
CA ASP A 53 -4.08 -22.37 17.61
C ASP A 53 -4.69 -21.37 16.59
N GLY A 54 -5.88 -21.69 16.11
CA GLY A 54 -6.57 -20.88 15.12
C GLY A 54 -7.27 -21.72 14.06
N GLU A 55 -8.28 -21.14 13.39
CA GLU A 55 -9.09 -21.86 12.40
C GLU A 55 -8.31 -22.06 11.07
N LEU A 56 -7.30 -21.22 10.79
CA LEU A 56 -6.60 -21.15 9.51
C LEU A 56 -5.17 -21.72 9.56
N HIS A 57 -4.82 -22.47 10.61
CA HIS A 57 -3.46 -22.95 10.79
C HIS A 57 -2.94 -23.77 9.59
N SER A 58 -3.76 -24.67 9.05
CA SER A 58 -3.39 -25.53 7.91
C SER A 58 -3.20 -24.71 6.63
N GLU A 59 -4.10 -23.79 6.35
CA GLU A 59 -4.08 -22.94 5.16
C GLU A 59 -2.91 -21.95 5.22
N LEU A 60 -2.65 -21.37 6.39
CA LEU A 60 -1.50 -20.49 6.62
C LEU A 60 -0.18 -21.24 6.44
N ARG A 61 -0.07 -22.46 6.97
CA ARG A 61 1.11 -23.30 6.78
C ARG A 61 1.33 -23.59 5.30
N ALA A 62 0.31 -24.07 4.58
CA ALA A 62 0.39 -24.35 3.16
C ALA A 62 0.77 -23.12 2.33
N ALA A 63 0.18 -21.95 2.63
CA ALA A 63 0.49 -20.71 1.95
C ALA A 63 1.92 -20.18 2.23
N LEU A 64 2.45 -20.39 3.44
CA LEU A 64 3.84 -20.07 3.80
C LEU A 64 4.82 -20.97 3.07
N ASP A 65 4.57 -22.30 3.05
CA ASP A 65 5.37 -23.28 2.31
C ASP A 65 5.40 -22.95 0.81
N ALA A 66 4.24 -22.65 0.23
CA ALA A 66 4.12 -22.25 -1.18
C ALA A 66 4.82 -20.92 -1.50
N ALA A 67 5.04 -20.04 -0.52
CA ALA A 67 5.82 -18.82 -0.65
C ALA A 67 7.33 -19.02 -0.42
N GLY A 68 7.77 -20.25 -0.09
CA GLY A 68 9.17 -20.61 0.14
C GLY A 68 9.66 -20.39 1.57
N ALA A 69 8.78 -20.05 2.51
CA ALA A 69 9.14 -19.94 3.93
C ALA A 69 9.26 -21.33 4.58
N SER A 70 9.90 -21.36 5.76
CA SER A 70 9.95 -22.56 6.60
C SER A 70 9.12 -22.32 7.86
N PRO A 71 7.82 -22.71 7.88
CA PRO A 71 6.96 -22.52 9.03
C PRO A 71 7.27 -23.54 10.14
N SER A 72 7.33 -23.06 11.38
CA SER A 72 7.54 -23.89 12.57
C SER A 72 6.77 -23.32 13.76
N SER A 73 6.54 -24.12 14.78
CA SER A 73 5.98 -23.68 16.07
C SER A 73 7.06 -23.23 17.06
N GLY A 74 8.35 -23.42 16.74
CA GLY A 74 9.47 -23.00 17.59
C GLY A 74 10.78 -22.90 16.82
N PHE A 75 11.60 -21.92 17.19
CA PHE A 75 12.96 -21.71 16.67
C PHE A 75 13.89 -21.24 17.78
N ASP A 76 15.16 -21.56 17.62
CA ASP A 76 16.24 -20.90 18.36
C ASP A 76 16.56 -19.55 17.64
N GLY A 77 16.54 -18.45 18.40
CA GLY A 77 16.80 -17.09 17.91
C GLY A 77 15.58 -16.36 17.32
N ASP A 78 15.84 -15.21 16.75
CA ASP A 78 14.80 -14.31 16.20
C ASP A 78 14.29 -14.83 14.85
N PRO A 79 12.99 -15.17 14.66
CA PRO A 79 12.44 -15.56 13.38
C PRO A 79 12.32 -14.35 12.44
N ASP A 80 12.30 -14.61 11.12
CA ASP A 80 12.08 -13.57 10.09
C ASP A 80 10.61 -13.12 10.03
N ALA A 81 9.69 -14.02 10.40
CA ALA A 81 8.27 -13.71 10.48
C ALA A 81 7.62 -14.30 11.74
N LEU A 82 6.70 -13.53 12.33
CA LEU A 82 5.78 -13.96 13.37
C LEU A 82 4.37 -13.94 12.78
N VAL A 83 3.69 -15.08 12.72
CA VAL A 83 2.33 -15.21 12.17
C VAL A 83 1.43 -15.77 13.27
N PHE A 84 0.51 -14.95 13.75
CA PHE A 84 -0.43 -15.31 14.80
C PHE A 84 -1.84 -15.44 14.23
N ASP A 85 -2.41 -16.62 14.29
CA ASP A 85 -3.79 -16.89 13.92
C ASP A 85 -4.74 -16.57 15.09
N ALA A 86 -5.40 -15.43 15.00
CA ALA A 86 -6.37 -14.93 15.98
C ALA A 86 -7.83 -15.22 15.58
N THR A 87 -8.06 -16.06 14.57
CA THR A 87 -9.42 -16.32 14.04
C THR A 87 -10.35 -16.93 15.09
N ALA A 88 -9.83 -17.75 15.98
CA ALA A 88 -10.58 -18.40 17.07
C ALA A 88 -10.81 -17.50 18.31
N LEU A 89 -10.27 -16.27 18.35
CA LEU A 89 -10.45 -15.37 19.50
C LEU A 89 -11.83 -14.69 19.44
N GLU A 90 -12.68 -14.93 20.43
CA GLU A 90 -14.03 -14.42 20.50
C GLU A 90 -14.30 -13.50 21.69
N THR A 91 -13.46 -13.54 22.71
CA THR A 91 -13.63 -12.75 23.95
C THR A 91 -12.38 -11.97 24.32
N PRO A 92 -12.53 -10.83 25.05
CA PRO A 92 -11.38 -10.04 25.50
C PRO A 92 -10.41 -10.82 26.39
N ALA A 93 -10.89 -11.80 27.17
CA ALA A 93 -10.04 -12.64 28.01
C ALA A 93 -9.03 -13.47 27.19
N GLN A 94 -9.43 -13.92 25.99
CA GLN A 94 -8.56 -14.68 25.09
C GLN A 94 -7.45 -13.84 24.45
N LEU A 95 -7.50 -12.50 24.53
CA LEU A 95 -6.44 -11.63 24.05
C LEU A 95 -5.09 -11.83 24.78
N SER A 96 -5.09 -12.51 25.94
CA SER A 96 -3.85 -12.94 26.60
C SER A 96 -2.96 -13.77 25.67
N ALA A 97 -3.53 -14.52 24.73
CA ALA A 97 -2.79 -15.30 23.75
C ALA A 97 -1.87 -14.44 22.86
N LEU A 98 -2.21 -13.17 22.59
CA LEU A 98 -1.30 -12.23 21.92
C LEU A 98 -0.04 -11.98 22.76
N TYR A 99 -0.22 -11.74 24.06
CA TYR A 99 0.90 -11.54 24.97
C TYR A 99 1.79 -12.79 25.04
N ASP A 100 1.20 -13.95 25.21
CA ASP A 100 1.92 -15.23 25.31
C ASP A 100 2.69 -15.56 24.03
N PHE A 101 2.16 -15.14 22.86
CA PHE A 101 2.85 -15.38 21.59
C PHE A 101 3.93 -14.33 21.31
N PHE A 102 3.68 -13.04 21.49
CA PHE A 102 4.60 -11.97 21.07
C PHE A 102 5.62 -11.58 22.16
N HIS A 103 5.27 -11.61 23.45
CA HIS A 103 6.12 -11.15 24.55
C HIS A 103 7.47 -11.90 24.65
N PRO A 104 7.54 -13.25 24.58
CA PRO A 104 8.80 -13.97 24.71
C PRO A 104 9.64 -13.96 23.42
N ARG A 105 9.14 -13.34 22.36
CA ARG A 105 9.74 -13.47 21.01
C ARG A 105 10.13 -12.13 20.46
N ARG A 106 11.24 -12.11 19.75
CA ARG A 106 11.68 -10.96 18.97
C ARG A 106 11.67 -11.34 17.50
N VAL A 107 11.06 -10.51 16.67
CA VAL A 107 11.22 -10.64 15.23
C VAL A 107 12.59 -10.14 14.81
N ALA A 108 13.19 -10.75 13.81
CA ALA A 108 14.49 -10.32 13.25
C ALA A 108 14.47 -8.87 12.77
N VAL A 109 15.64 -8.27 12.58
CA VAL A 109 15.76 -6.99 11.87
C VAL A 109 15.21 -7.16 10.46
N HIS A 110 14.41 -6.23 9.98
CA HIS A 110 13.60 -6.33 8.75
C HIS A 110 12.54 -7.43 8.75
N GLY A 111 12.22 -7.99 9.91
CA GLY A 111 11.21 -9.04 10.02
C GLY A 111 9.78 -8.54 9.87
N ARG A 112 8.84 -9.47 9.86
CA ARG A 112 7.41 -9.22 9.64
C ARG A 112 6.57 -9.86 10.75
N ALA A 113 5.59 -9.14 11.25
CA ALA A 113 4.58 -9.68 12.16
C ALA A 113 3.21 -9.60 11.49
N LEU A 114 2.47 -10.71 11.49
CA LEU A 114 1.10 -10.77 11.03
C LEU A 114 0.19 -11.27 12.15
N VAL A 115 -0.95 -10.60 12.28
CA VAL A 115 -2.10 -11.10 13.03
C VAL A 115 -3.19 -11.40 12.01
N ILE A 116 -3.72 -12.62 12.02
CA ILE A 116 -4.78 -13.07 11.13
C ILE A 116 -6.07 -13.09 11.91
N ALA A 117 -7.15 -12.54 11.35
CA ALA A 117 -8.46 -12.48 12.00
C ALA A 117 -9.58 -12.70 10.98
N ARG A 118 -10.80 -12.98 11.48
CA ARG A 118 -12.02 -12.86 10.67
C ARG A 118 -12.50 -11.41 10.65
N PRO A 119 -13.14 -10.95 9.55
CA PRO A 119 -13.70 -9.60 9.46
C PRO A 119 -14.76 -9.34 10.54
N LYS A 120 -15.01 -8.08 10.79
CA LYS A 120 -16.08 -7.63 11.72
C LYS A 120 -17.44 -7.73 11.03
N HIS A 121 -18.42 -8.33 11.70
CA HIS A 121 -19.80 -8.40 11.23
C HIS A 121 -20.75 -7.69 12.19
N ALA A 122 -21.75 -6.99 11.65
CA ALA A 122 -22.70 -6.21 12.45
C ALA A 122 -23.58 -7.07 13.40
N THR A 123 -23.68 -8.38 13.12
CA THR A 123 -24.47 -9.35 13.90
C THR A 123 -23.68 -10.05 15.01
N GLU A 124 -22.38 -9.74 15.18
CA GLU A 124 -21.55 -10.35 16.21
C GLU A 124 -21.89 -9.84 17.61
N SER A 125 -21.59 -10.66 18.64
CA SER A 125 -21.71 -10.24 20.03
C SER A 125 -20.79 -9.06 20.35
N ALA A 126 -21.15 -8.25 21.36
CA ALA A 126 -20.30 -7.13 21.80
C ALA A 126 -18.90 -7.59 22.20
N ALA A 127 -18.77 -8.77 22.84
CA ALA A 127 -17.47 -9.32 23.21
C ALA A 127 -16.59 -9.63 21.98
N LYS A 128 -17.15 -10.29 20.98
CA LYS A 128 -16.45 -10.63 19.74
C LYS A 128 -16.05 -9.38 18.95
N THR A 129 -16.98 -8.42 18.84
CA THR A 129 -16.71 -7.12 18.21
C THR A 129 -15.57 -6.38 18.92
N ALA A 130 -15.61 -6.28 20.27
CA ALA A 130 -14.55 -5.65 21.05
C ALA A 130 -13.19 -6.34 20.85
N THR A 131 -13.17 -7.69 20.83
CA THR A 131 -11.95 -8.48 20.56
C THR A 131 -11.37 -8.15 19.20
N ARG A 132 -12.17 -8.08 18.15
CA ARG A 132 -11.73 -7.72 16.80
C ARG A 132 -11.12 -6.32 16.72
N PHE A 133 -11.74 -5.33 17.38
CA PHE A 133 -11.18 -3.98 17.46
C PHE A 133 -9.85 -3.94 18.25
N ALA A 134 -9.73 -4.76 19.30
CA ALA A 134 -8.51 -4.86 20.10
C ALA A 134 -7.32 -5.36 19.27
N LEU A 135 -7.52 -6.33 18.34
CA LEU A 135 -6.48 -6.81 17.43
C LEU A 135 -5.91 -5.67 16.57
N GLU A 136 -6.76 -4.78 16.06
CA GLU A 136 -6.32 -3.62 15.28
C GLU A 136 -5.49 -2.64 16.12
N GLY A 137 -5.94 -2.36 17.35
CA GLY A 137 -5.19 -1.53 18.30
C GLY A 137 -3.83 -2.12 18.66
N PHE A 138 -3.78 -3.44 18.91
CA PHE A 138 -2.54 -4.17 19.18
C PHE A 138 -1.56 -4.06 18.01
N VAL A 139 -1.99 -4.35 16.78
CA VAL A 139 -1.12 -4.31 15.59
C VAL A 139 -0.58 -2.90 15.33
N ARG A 140 -1.39 -1.85 15.52
CA ARG A 140 -0.94 -0.45 15.39
C ARG A 140 0.15 -0.08 16.39
N SER A 141 0.06 -0.57 17.63
CA SER A 141 1.08 -0.38 18.66
C SER A 141 2.34 -1.19 18.35
N LEU A 142 2.17 -2.47 18.04
CA LEU A 142 3.28 -3.37 17.68
C LEU A 142 4.07 -2.83 16.49
N ALA A 143 3.41 -2.27 15.49
CA ALA A 143 4.05 -1.64 14.33
C ALA A 143 5.01 -0.51 14.71
N LYS A 144 4.66 0.31 15.72
CA LYS A 144 5.51 1.40 16.23
C LYS A 144 6.71 0.86 17.02
N GLU A 145 6.53 -0.20 17.76
CA GLU A 145 7.60 -0.85 18.53
C GLU A 145 8.62 -1.53 17.63
N LEU A 146 8.14 -2.26 16.63
CA LEU A 146 8.97 -2.98 15.66
C LEU A 146 9.68 -2.05 14.68
N GLY A 147 9.14 -0.87 14.41
CA GLY A 147 9.67 0.07 13.42
C GLY A 147 11.13 0.47 13.63
N ARG A 148 11.62 0.50 14.89
CA ARG A 148 13.03 0.74 15.21
C ARG A 148 13.98 -0.31 14.66
N ARG A 149 13.49 -1.52 14.36
CA ARG A 149 14.23 -2.63 13.76
C ARG A 149 13.97 -2.76 12.25
N ALA A 150 13.36 -1.74 11.62
CA ALA A 150 12.87 -1.80 10.24
C ALA A 150 11.91 -2.97 9.99
N ALA A 151 11.28 -3.47 11.04
CA ALA A 151 10.30 -4.55 10.99
C ALA A 151 8.88 -3.97 10.97
N THR A 152 7.93 -4.71 10.40
CA THR A 152 6.56 -4.27 10.21
C THR A 152 5.55 -5.18 10.87
N ALA A 153 4.35 -4.67 11.15
CA ALA A 153 3.22 -5.45 11.64
C ALA A 153 1.96 -5.12 10.84
N LEU A 154 1.18 -6.15 10.45
CA LEU A 154 -0.06 -6.02 9.71
C LEU A 154 -1.17 -6.88 10.33
N LEU A 155 -2.42 -6.47 10.13
CA LEU A 155 -3.60 -7.26 10.41
C LEU A 155 -4.21 -7.73 9.07
N LEU A 156 -4.40 -9.04 8.91
CA LEU A 156 -5.14 -9.61 7.79
C LEU A 156 -6.53 -10.05 8.26
N GLU A 157 -7.57 -9.47 7.70
CA GLU A 157 -8.95 -9.94 7.91
C GLU A 157 -9.35 -10.83 6.73
N VAL A 158 -9.55 -12.11 7.00
CA VAL A 158 -9.84 -13.15 6.00
C VAL A 158 -11.32 -13.51 6.05
N GLU A 159 -12.06 -13.22 4.99
CA GLU A 159 -13.46 -13.64 4.88
C GLU A 159 -13.59 -15.17 4.86
N PRO A 160 -14.68 -15.72 5.38
CA PRO A 160 -15.03 -17.13 5.11
C PRO A 160 -15.04 -17.40 3.61
N SER A 161 -14.47 -18.52 3.19
CA SER A 161 -14.29 -18.93 1.77
C SER A 161 -13.28 -18.10 0.96
N ALA A 162 -12.45 -17.25 1.61
CA ALA A 162 -11.37 -16.50 0.97
C ALA A 162 -9.97 -17.10 1.25
N GLU A 163 -9.91 -18.27 1.85
CA GLU A 163 -8.67 -18.92 2.29
C GLU A 163 -7.71 -19.20 1.13
N ALA A 164 -8.24 -19.52 -0.05
CA ALA A 164 -7.45 -19.72 -1.27
C ALA A 164 -6.66 -18.45 -1.70
N ASN A 165 -7.12 -17.29 -1.27
CA ASN A 165 -6.49 -16.00 -1.57
C ASN A 165 -5.38 -15.59 -0.58
N LEU A 166 -5.06 -16.43 0.41
CA LEU A 166 -4.01 -16.16 1.40
C LEU A 166 -2.60 -16.12 0.80
N ALA A 167 -2.26 -17.04 -0.10
CA ALA A 167 -0.90 -17.18 -0.60
C ALA A 167 -0.35 -15.90 -1.26
N PRO A 168 -1.03 -15.23 -2.20
CA PRO A 168 -0.55 -13.98 -2.79
C PRO A 168 -0.44 -12.85 -1.75
N VAL A 169 -1.36 -12.79 -0.78
CA VAL A 169 -1.32 -11.76 0.27
C VAL A 169 -0.13 -11.99 1.21
N LEU A 170 0.16 -13.24 1.59
CA LEU A 170 1.32 -13.57 2.42
C LEU A 170 2.65 -13.32 1.69
N ARG A 171 2.73 -13.58 0.38
CA ARG A 171 3.89 -13.24 -0.46
C ARG A 171 4.20 -11.75 -0.41
N PHE A 172 3.19 -10.89 -0.47
CA PHE A 172 3.39 -9.45 -0.31
C PHE A 172 3.71 -9.08 1.13
N ALA A 173 2.83 -9.43 2.07
CA ALA A 173 2.86 -8.95 3.45
C ALA A 173 4.13 -9.36 4.22
N LEU A 174 4.70 -10.52 3.92
CA LEU A 174 5.90 -11.06 4.57
C LEU A 174 7.20 -10.83 3.80
N SER A 175 7.14 -10.28 2.59
CA SER A 175 8.32 -10.01 1.77
C SER A 175 8.87 -8.58 1.99
N ASP A 176 9.97 -8.28 1.31
CA ASP A 176 10.58 -6.95 1.31
C ASP A 176 9.81 -5.93 0.44
N ARG A 177 8.79 -6.38 -0.31
CA ARG A 177 7.89 -5.52 -1.08
C ARG A 177 6.96 -4.70 -0.20
N SER A 178 6.61 -5.20 0.99
CA SER A 178 5.84 -4.48 1.99
C SER A 178 6.70 -3.67 2.98
N ALA A 179 7.96 -3.37 2.65
CA ALA A 179 8.93 -2.77 3.57
C ALA A 179 8.45 -1.47 4.24
N PHE A 180 7.59 -0.69 3.60
CA PHE A 180 7.04 0.56 4.12
C PHE A 180 5.56 0.46 4.52
N VAL A 181 4.96 -0.75 4.50
CA VAL A 181 3.56 -0.98 4.89
C VAL A 181 3.52 -1.56 6.29
N THR A 182 3.05 -0.79 7.27
CA THR A 182 3.00 -1.22 8.68
C THR A 182 1.83 -0.59 9.43
N GLY A 183 1.30 -1.29 10.43
CA GLY A 183 0.15 -0.84 11.22
C GLY A 183 -1.17 -0.82 10.45
N GLN A 184 -1.22 -1.46 9.29
CA GLN A 184 -2.38 -1.46 8.40
C GLN A 184 -3.21 -2.72 8.53
N ARG A 185 -4.48 -2.60 8.17
CA ARG A 185 -5.41 -3.70 8.01
C ARG A 185 -5.58 -3.99 6.52
N LEU A 186 -5.39 -5.23 6.13
CA LEU A 186 -5.67 -5.75 4.79
C LEU A 186 -6.86 -6.70 4.85
N HIS A 187 -7.78 -6.54 3.92
CA HIS A 187 -8.97 -7.39 3.82
C HIS A 187 -8.77 -8.40 2.68
N VAL A 188 -8.98 -9.67 2.99
CA VAL A 188 -8.90 -10.77 2.04
C VAL A 188 -10.31 -11.27 1.79
N GLY A 189 -10.88 -10.85 0.67
CA GLY A 189 -12.26 -11.17 0.28
C GLY A 189 -12.33 -12.40 -0.64
N SER A 190 -13.50 -13.00 -0.69
CA SER A 190 -13.82 -14.14 -1.55
C SER A 190 -14.27 -13.74 -2.96
N ALA A 191 -14.81 -12.52 -3.12
CA ALA A 191 -15.46 -12.07 -4.35
C ALA A 191 -14.52 -11.90 -5.57
N LEU A 192 -13.22 -11.74 -5.32
CA LEU A 192 -12.19 -11.58 -6.35
C LEU A 192 -11.28 -12.82 -6.32
N GLY A 193 -11.76 -13.95 -6.84
CA GLY A 193 -10.87 -15.06 -7.11
C GLY A 193 -9.69 -14.54 -7.96
N PHE A 194 -8.45 -14.74 -7.50
CA PHE A 194 -7.32 -14.61 -8.40
C PHE A 194 -7.56 -15.59 -9.55
N ALA A 195 -7.39 -15.14 -10.78
CA ALA A 195 -7.27 -16.09 -11.88
C ALA A 195 -6.19 -17.08 -11.47
N ASP A 196 -6.42 -18.37 -11.73
CA ASP A 196 -5.37 -19.36 -11.53
C ASP A 196 -4.09 -18.82 -12.15
N PRO A 197 -2.95 -18.89 -11.43
CA PRO A 197 -1.70 -18.48 -12.01
C PRO A 197 -1.56 -19.20 -13.34
N PRO A 198 -1.19 -18.50 -14.42
CA PRO A 198 -1.05 -19.16 -15.74
C PRO A 198 -0.18 -20.39 -15.52
N GLU A 199 -0.63 -21.52 -16.07
CA GLU A 199 0.07 -22.80 -15.97
C GLU A 199 1.56 -22.55 -16.12
N CYS A 200 2.31 -22.94 -15.12
CA CYS A 200 3.71 -22.62 -14.87
C CYS A 200 4.55 -22.68 -16.14
N SER A 201 4.70 -21.57 -16.84
CA SER A 201 5.85 -21.37 -17.71
C SER A 201 7.06 -21.26 -16.78
N LEU A 202 8.13 -21.99 -17.06
CA LEU A 202 9.42 -22.01 -16.34
C LEU A 202 10.15 -20.66 -16.33
N GLU A 203 9.44 -19.54 -16.53
CA GLU A 203 9.96 -18.20 -16.48
C GLU A 203 10.13 -17.77 -15.02
N PRO A 204 11.34 -17.36 -14.59
CA PRO A 204 11.62 -16.96 -13.20
C PRO A 204 10.88 -15.69 -12.76
N ALA A 205 10.24 -14.97 -13.68
CA ALA A 205 9.50 -13.73 -13.42
C ALA A 205 8.02 -13.91 -13.71
N LEU A 206 7.18 -13.72 -12.68
CA LEU A 206 5.74 -13.60 -12.85
C LEU A 206 5.42 -12.24 -13.49
N ARG A 207 5.06 -12.23 -14.76
CA ARG A 207 4.48 -11.05 -15.39
C ARG A 207 2.98 -11.00 -15.07
N SER A 208 2.67 -10.61 -13.83
CA SER A 208 1.31 -10.69 -13.27
C SER A 208 0.27 -9.84 -14.01
N LEU A 209 0.71 -8.81 -14.74
CA LEU A 209 -0.14 -7.89 -15.50
C LEU A 209 0.05 -8.02 -17.02
N ALA A 210 0.63 -9.14 -17.50
CA ALA A 210 0.85 -9.36 -18.92
C ALA A 210 -0.48 -9.28 -19.70
N GLY A 211 -0.50 -8.45 -20.74
CA GLY A 211 -1.68 -8.25 -21.59
C GLY A 211 -2.74 -7.29 -21.03
N GLN A 212 -2.58 -6.77 -19.80
CA GLN A 212 -3.50 -5.81 -19.22
C GLN A 212 -3.15 -4.37 -19.63
N ASP A 213 -4.19 -3.54 -19.79
CA ASP A 213 -4.08 -2.11 -20.02
C ASP A 213 -4.21 -1.34 -18.70
N ALA A 214 -3.27 -0.44 -18.45
CA ALA A 214 -3.27 0.37 -17.24
C ALA A 214 -3.23 1.86 -17.55
N LEU A 215 -4.02 2.66 -16.82
CA LEU A 215 -3.97 4.12 -16.83
C LEU A 215 -3.39 4.61 -15.51
N VAL A 216 -2.36 5.45 -15.56
CA VAL A 216 -1.80 6.13 -14.38
C VAL A 216 -1.86 7.63 -14.58
N THR A 217 -2.63 8.33 -13.74
CA THR A 217 -2.72 9.80 -13.78
C THR A 217 -1.63 10.46 -12.94
N GLY A 218 -1.11 11.62 -13.40
CA GLY A 218 0.02 12.28 -12.73
C GLY A 218 1.33 11.49 -12.86
N ALA A 219 1.55 10.86 -14.02
CA ALA A 219 2.62 9.88 -14.24
C ALA A 219 3.96 10.47 -14.70
N ALA A 220 4.08 11.79 -14.89
CA ALA A 220 5.33 12.40 -15.36
C ALA A 220 6.46 12.38 -14.32
N ARG A 221 6.17 12.14 -13.04
CA ARG A 221 7.17 12.14 -11.94
C ARG A 221 6.65 11.51 -10.65
N GLY A 222 7.57 11.38 -9.67
CA GLY A 222 7.25 10.98 -8.30
C GLY A 222 6.52 9.63 -8.20
N ILE A 223 5.49 9.57 -7.37
CA ILE A 223 4.73 8.35 -7.10
C ILE A 223 4.10 7.78 -8.39
N GLY A 224 3.46 8.64 -9.21
CA GLY A 224 2.81 8.19 -10.44
C GLY A 224 3.77 7.55 -11.44
N LEU A 225 4.97 8.12 -11.60
CA LEU A 225 6.00 7.53 -12.46
C LEU A 225 6.53 6.20 -11.89
N ALA A 226 6.73 6.11 -10.58
CA ALA A 226 7.17 4.87 -9.96
C ALA A 226 6.12 3.76 -10.13
N ILE A 227 4.83 4.07 -9.95
CA ILE A 227 3.74 3.13 -10.21
C ILE A 227 3.73 2.71 -11.67
N ALA A 228 3.78 3.67 -12.62
CA ALA A 228 3.76 3.36 -14.05
C ALA A 228 4.91 2.41 -14.46
N ARG A 229 6.13 2.66 -13.94
CA ARG A 229 7.28 1.78 -14.16
C ARG A 229 7.03 0.38 -13.61
N ARG A 230 6.55 0.30 -12.37
CA ARG A 230 6.35 -0.98 -11.69
C ARG A 230 5.29 -1.85 -12.35
N LEU A 231 4.18 -1.24 -12.83
CA LEU A 231 3.15 -1.94 -13.60
C LEU A 231 3.69 -2.41 -14.96
N ALA A 232 4.50 -1.58 -15.65
CA ALA A 232 5.11 -1.95 -16.92
C ALA A 232 6.13 -3.10 -16.76
N GLU A 233 6.93 -3.13 -15.68
CA GLU A 233 7.84 -4.22 -15.35
C GLU A 233 7.11 -5.56 -15.18
N GLU A 234 5.86 -5.55 -14.70
CA GLU A 234 4.99 -6.72 -14.59
C GLU A 234 4.17 -7.01 -15.86
N GLY A 235 4.47 -6.30 -16.96
CA GLY A 235 3.93 -6.59 -18.29
C GLY A 235 2.69 -5.82 -18.68
N ALA A 236 2.21 -4.86 -17.89
CA ALA A 236 1.09 -4.00 -18.27
C ALA A 236 1.45 -3.04 -19.42
N ARG A 237 0.50 -2.81 -20.32
CA ARG A 237 0.57 -1.71 -21.31
C ARG A 237 0.12 -0.42 -20.63
N VAL A 238 1.08 0.40 -20.19
CA VAL A 238 0.77 1.57 -19.35
C VAL A 238 0.54 2.82 -20.20
N THR A 239 -0.60 3.48 -20.00
CA THR A 239 -0.87 4.83 -20.46
C THR A 239 -0.49 5.81 -19.34
N LEU A 240 0.55 6.60 -19.60
CA LEU A 240 1.02 7.65 -18.71
C LEU A 240 0.23 8.94 -19.01
N LEU A 241 -0.51 9.44 -18.02
CA LEU A 241 -1.26 10.68 -18.17
C LEU A 241 -0.71 11.79 -17.28
N ASP A 242 -0.50 12.98 -17.85
CA ASP A 242 -0.21 14.20 -17.11
C ASP A 242 -0.67 15.42 -17.94
N ARG A 243 -0.45 16.63 -17.43
CA ARG A 243 -0.87 17.86 -18.09
C ARG A 243 -0.14 18.10 -19.41
N PRO A 244 -0.74 18.84 -20.36
CA PRO A 244 -0.15 19.12 -21.68
C PRO A 244 1.28 19.69 -21.65
N ARG A 245 1.61 20.48 -20.65
CA ARG A 245 2.98 21.02 -20.48
C ARG A 245 4.06 19.94 -20.21
N GLU A 246 3.68 18.75 -19.80
CA GLU A 246 4.56 17.60 -19.57
C GLU A 246 4.62 16.65 -20.80
N ALA A 247 3.98 17.00 -21.93
CA ALA A 247 3.81 16.12 -23.09
C ALA A 247 5.12 15.50 -23.60
N GLU A 248 6.14 16.33 -23.88
CA GLU A 248 7.45 15.79 -24.33
C GLU A 248 8.07 14.81 -23.35
N LYS A 249 7.91 15.07 -22.05
CA LYS A 249 8.44 14.19 -21.01
C LYS A 249 7.64 12.88 -20.96
N LEU A 250 6.32 12.96 -21.09
CA LEU A 250 5.46 11.78 -21.17
C LEU A 250 5.81 10.88 -22.35
N GLU A 251 6.03 11.46 -23.53
CA GLU A 251 6.41 10.71 -24.75
C GLU A 251 7.72 9.96 -24.55
N ARG A 252 8.75 10.63 -24.00
CA ARG A 252 10.03 9.96 -23.69
C ARG A 252 9.87 8.82 -22.67
N LEU A 253 9.08 9.04 -21.61
CA LEU A 253 8.82 8.02 -20.60
C LEU A 253 8.02 6.86 -21.16
N ALA A 254 6.97 7.15 -21.92
CA ALA A 254 6.14 6.14 -22.59
C ALA A 254 6.97 5.27 -23.54
N SER A 255 7.83 5.87 -24.36
CA SER A 255 8.77 5.14 -25.22
C SER A 255 9.68 4.21 -24.42
N THR A 256 10.22 4.67 -23.28
CA THR A 256 11.09 3.86 -22.40
C THR A 256 10.35 2.65 -21.80
N LEU A 257 9.06 2.81 -21.50
CA LEU A 257 8.23 1.77 -20.86
C LEU A 257 7.43 0.93 -21.88
N ALA A 258 7.66 1.11 -23.19
CA ALA A 258 6.83 0.54 -24.24
C ALA A 258 5.32 0.80 -24.02
N GLY A 259 5.00 1.96 -23.43
CA GLY A 259 3.67 2.41 -23.09
C GLY A 259 3.14 3.50 -24.01
N ARG A 260 2.13 4.23 -23.56
CA ARG A 260 1.48 5.32 -24.30
C ARG A 260 1.44 6.61 -23.47
N ALA A 261 1.66 7.76 -24.11
CA ALA A 261 1.49 9.07 -23.50
C ALA A 261 0.09 9.62 -23.75
N LEU A 262 -0.51 10.27 -22.74
CA LEU A 262 -1.78 10.96 -22.84
C LEU A 262 -1.69 12.32 -22.13
N ALA A 263 -1.60 13.40 -22.89
CA ALA A 263 -1.44 14.76 -22.36
C ALA A 263 -2.83 15.42 -22.19
N VAL A 264 -3.39 15.38 -20.98
CA VAL A 264 -4.72 15.93 -20.67
C VAL A 264 -4.67 16.70 -19.35
N ASP A 265 -5.27 17.90 -19.32
CA ASP A 265 -5.48 18.63 -18.06
C ASP A 265 -6.79 18.16 -17.40
N LEU A 266 -6.69 17.56 -16.24
CA LEU A 266 -7.83 16.98 -15.50
C LEU A 266 -8.83 18.04 -14.99
N ALA A 267 -8.43 19.30 -14.92
CA ALA A 267 -9.33 20.40 -14.58
C ALA A 267 -10.23 20.82 -15.77
N HIS A 268 -9.94 20.35 -16.99
CA HIS A 268 -10.77 20.67 -18.15
C HIS A 268 -12.05 19.82 -18.16
N HIS A 269 -13.17 20.42 -18.57
CA HIS A 269 -14.50 19.80 -18.53
C HIS A 269 -14.63 18.54 -19.39
N ASP A 270 -13.89 18.44 -20.51
CA ASP A 270 -13.89 17.31 -21.43
C ASP A 270 -12.82 16.25 -21.14
N ALA A 271 -12.06 16.41 -20.06
CA ALA A 271 -10.98 15.51 -19.72
C ALA A 271 -11.46 14.05 -19.56
N ALA A 272 -12.60 13.86 -18.90
CA ALA A 272 -13.13 12.52 -18.63
C ALA A 272 -13.55 11.79 -19.91
N SER A 273 -14.22 12.46 -20.84
CA SER A 273 -14.60 11.87 -22.14
C SER A 273 -13.37 11.56 -22.99
N LYS A 274 -12.41 12.48 -23.12
CA LYS A 274 -11.15 12.26 -23.85
C LYS A 274 -10.39 11.04 -23.30
N ILE A 275 -10.38 10.85 -21.99
CA ILE A 275 -9.74 9.69 -21.37
C ILE A 275 -10.51 8.42 -21.70
N ALA A 276 -11.84 8.40 -21.58
CA ALA A 276 -12.64 7.23 -21.92
C ALA A 276 -12.50 6.84 -23.38
N ASP A 277 -12.52 7.81 -24.31
CA ASP A 277 -12.35 7.60 -25.74
C ASP A 277 -10.96 7.07 -26.11
N SER A 278 -9.94 7.33 -25.28
CA SER A 278 -8.59 6.83 -25.49
C SER A 278 -8.44 5.32 -25.21
N PHE A 279 -9.48 4.67 -24.67
CA PHE A 279 -9.50 3.23 -24.37
C PHE A 279 -10.65 2.52 -25.11
N PRO A 280 -10.65 2.45 -26.45
CA PRO A 280 -11.73 1.83 -27.22
C PRO A 280 -11.93 0.34 -26.87
N GLU A 281 -10.85 -0.36 -26.52
CA GLU A 281 -10.88 -1.77 -26.12
C GLU A 281 -11.06 -1.97 -24.59
N GLY A 282 -11.12 -0.86 -23.81
CA GLY A 282 -11.21 -0.87 -22.37
C GLY A 282 -9.87 -0.84 -21.65
N VAL A 283 -9.94 -0.66 -20.32
CA VAL A 283 -8.80 -0.60 -19.41
C VAL A 283 -9.02 -1.53 -18.23
N ASP A 284 -7.96 -2.18 -17.76
CA ASP A 284 -8.01 -3.14 -16.64
C ASP A 284 -7.66 -2.48 -15.30
N VAL A 285 -6.66 -1.60 -15.30
CA VAL A 285 -6.15 -0.96 -14.08
C VAL A 285 -6.19 0.55 -14.23
N VAL A 286 -6.88 1.24 -13.32
CA VAL A 286 -6.91 2.72 -13.29
C VAL A 286 -6.36 3.21 -11.95
N VAL A 287 -5.25 3.97 -12.04
CA VAL A 287 -4.60 4.57 -10.87
C VAL A 287 -4.81 6.09 -10.88
N HIS A 288 -5.69 6.56 -10.01
CA HIS A 288 -5.92 7.97 -9.76
C HIS A 288 -4.88 8.54 -8.79
N ASN A 289 -3.71 8.90 -9.33
CA ASN A 289 -2.60 9.45 -8.54
C ASN A 289 -2.47 10.97 -8.68
N ALA A 290 -2.91 11.56 -9.78
CA ALA A 290 -2.83 13.00 -9.99
C ALA A 290 -3.42 13.78 -8.80
N GLY A 291 -2.75 14.84 -8.41
CA GLY A 291 -3.23 15.69 -7.33
C GLY A 291 -2.40 16.97 -7.18
N VAL A 292 -3.01 17.95 -6.56
CA VAL A 292 -2.38 19.25 -6.28
C VAL A 292 -2.55 19.59 -4.81
N THR A 293 -1.57 20.31 -4.25
CA THR A 293 -1.65 20.96 -2.94
C THR A 293 -1.77 22.47 -3.13
N ARG A 294 -2.56 23.10 -2.27
CA ARG A 294 -2.73 24.57 -2.21
C ARG A 294 -2.85 24.94 -0.73
N ASP A 295 -1.69 24.81 -0.04
CA ASP A 295 -1.62 24.86 1.40
C ASP A 295 -1.71 26.29 1.93
N ARG A 296 -2.76 26.58 2.70
CA ARG A 296 -3.01 27.79 3.47
C ARG A 296 -3.98 27.48 4.60
N THR A 297 -3.88 28.20 5.71
CA THR A 297 -4.95 28.14 6.73
C THR A 297 -6.28 28.56 6.11
N LEU A 298 -7.39 27.95 6.52
CA LEU A 298 -8.72 28.19 5.93
C LEU A 298 -9.07 29.68 5.84
N ALA A 299 -8.75 30.45 6.89
CA ALA A 299 -9.00 31.90 6.93
C ALA A 299 -8.22 32.72 5.88
N ARG A 300 -7.15 32.15 5.28
CA ARG A 300 -6.29 32.82 4.29
C ARG A 300 -6.31 32.12 2.93
N MET A 301 -7.14 31.10 2.79
CA MET A 301 -7.25 30.31 1.55
C MET A 301 -8.14 31.04 0.56
N SER A 302 -7.71 31.17 -0.68
CA SER A 302 -8.55 31.69 -1.75
C SER A 302 -9.57 30.63 -2.21
N ASP A 303 -10.74 31.10 -2.67
CA ASP A 303 -11.77 30.26 -3.28
C ASP A 303 -11.23 29.44 -4.48
N GLU A 304 -10.39 30.05 -5.30
CA GLU A 304 -9.71 29.36 -6.41
C GLU A 304 -8.85 28.18 -5.93
N SER A 305 -8.05 28.39 -4.87
CA SER A 305 -7.20 27.33 -4.30
C SER A 305 -8.03 26.20 -3.70
N TRP A 306 -9.17 26.56 -3.08
CA TRP A 306 -10.12 25.58 -2.55
C TRP A 306 -10.72 24.74 -3.67
N ARG A 307 -11.32 25.40 -4.67
CA ARG A 307 -11.99 24.72 -5.80
C ARG A 307 -11.03 23.86 -6.60
N LEU A 308 -9.85 24.38 -6.95
CA LEU A 308 -8.85 23.63 -7.72
C LEU A 308 -8.43 22.34 -7.02
N ALA A 309 -8.20 22.40 -5.70
CA ALA A 309 -7.82 21.20 -4.96
C ALA A 309 -8.93 20.14 -4.95
N LEU A 310 -10.18 20.54 -4.72
CA LEU A 310 -11.33 19.62 -4.75
C LEU A 310 -11.58 19.08 -6.16
N ASP A 311 -11.52 19.93 -7.18
CA ASP A 311 -11.81 19.51 -8.55
C ASP A 311 -10.77 18.52 -9.10
N VAL A 312 -9.48 18.81 -8.94
CA VAL A 312 -8.42 17.93 -9.45
C VAL A 312 -8.29 16.65 -8.60
N ASN A 313 -8.32 16.76 -7.26
CA ASN A 313 -8.02 15.62 -6.39
C ASN A 313 -9.21 14.69 -6.18
N LEU A 314 -10.44 15.15 -6.30
CA LEU A 314 -11.66 14.38 -6.04
C LEU A 314 -12.62 14.39 -7.24
N GLY A 315 -12.92 15.56 -7.78
CA GLY A 315 -13.86 15.71 -8.89
C GLY A 315 -13.39 15.00 -10.15
N ALA A 316 -12.13 15.15 -10.53
CA ALA A 316 -11.59 14.50 -11.72
C ALA A 316 -11.58 12.95 -11.59
N PRO A 317 -11.07 12.32 -10.50
CA PRO A 317 -11.23 10.89 -10.29
C PRO A 317 -12.67 10.39 -10.39
N LEU A 318 -13.63 11.12 -9.81
CA LEU A 318 -15.05 10.80 -9.90
C LEU A 318 -15.54 10.81 -11.35
N ARG A 319 -15.31 11.92 -12.08
CA ARG A 319 -15.75 12.08 -13.48
C ARG A 319 -15.10 11.06 -14.43
N ILE A 320 -13.79 10.82 -14.29
CA ILE A 320 -13.06 9.86 -15.12
C ILE A 320 -13.60 8.44 -14.91
N THR A 321 -13.73 8.01 -13.65
CA THR A 321 -14.27 6.68 -13.34
C THR A 321 -15.68 6.52 -13.86
N GLN A 322 -16.55 7.55 -13.66
CA GLN A 322 -17.93 7.52 -14.17
C GLN A 322 -17.95 7.43 -15.70
N ALA A 323 -17.15 8.23 -16.42
CA ALA A 323 -17.08 8.18 -17.88
C ALA A 323 -16.60 6.81 -18.41
N LEU A 324 -15.61 6.18 -17.74
CA LEU A 324 -15.17 4.83 -18.09
C LEU A 324 -16.25 3.78 -17.86
N LEU A 325 -17.04 3.93 -16.80
CA LEU A 325 -18.17 3.02 -16.48
C LEU A 325 -19.32 3.22 -17.49
N ASP A 326 -19.72 4.46 -17.77
CA ASP A 326 -20.83 4.79 -18.68
C ASP A 326 -20.54 4.33 -20.12
N ALA A 327 -19.28 4.42 -20.54
CA ALA A 327 -18.83 3.95 -21.84
C ALA A 327 -18.48 2.44 -21.88
N ASP A 328 -18.66 1.72 -20.77
CA ASP A 328 -18.25 0.32 -20.58
C ASP A 328 -16.77 0.06 -20.92
N ARG A 329 -15.91 1.02 -20.55
CA ARG A 329 -14.45 0.96 -20.79
C ARG A 329 -13.67 0.42 -19.60
N LEU A 330 -14.23 0.34 -18.42
CA LEU A 330 -13.60 -0.35 -17.30
C LEU A 330 -14.00 -1.83 -17.34
N ARG A 331 -13.04 -2.70 -17.66
CA ARG A 331 -13.30 -4.13 -17.87
C ARG A 331 -13.77 -4.83 -16.59
N ALA A 332 -14.59 -5.87 -16.75
CA ALA A 332 -14.91 -6.76 -15.64
C ALA A 332 -13.64 -7.43 -15.09
N GLY A 333 -13.54 -7.58 -13.78
CA GLY A 333 -12.31 -8.04 -13.13
C GLY A 333 -11.24 -6.95 -12.98
N GLY A 334 -11.50 -5.73 -13.41
CA GLY A 334 -10.56 -4.61 -13.36
C GLY A 334 -10.27 -4.08 -11.95
N ARG A 335 -9.39 -3.10 -11.86
CA ARG A 335 -8.91 -2.49 -10.60
C ARG A 335 -8.98 -0.98 -10.66
N LEU A 336 -9.56 -0.38 -9.61
CA LEU A 336 -9.52 1.05 -9.35
C LEU A 336 -8.68 1.34 -8.11
N LEU A 337 -7.66 2.16 -8.26
CA LEU A 337 -6.79 2.54 -7.16
C LEU A 337 -6.73 4.07 -7.03
N PHE A 338 -7.02 4.55 -5.82
CA PHE A 338 -7.00 5.97 -5.50
C PHE A 338 -5.83 6.31 -4.58
N LEU A 339 -5.02 7.30 -4.94
CA LEU A 339 -3.98 7.84 -4.08
C LEU A 339 -4.58 8.91 -3.15
N SER A 340 -5.01 8.47 -1.97
CA SER A 340 -5.41 9.30 -0.85
C SER A 340 -4.16 9.89 -0.14
N SER A 341 -4.23 10.15 1.13
CA SER A 341 -3.13 10.63 1.97
C SER A 341 -3.45 10.42 3.44
N VAL A 342 -2.43 10.29 4.27
CA VAL A 342 -2.58 10.35 5.72
C VAL A 342 -3.28 11.65 6.17
N ALA A 343 -3.13 12.76 5.42
CA ALA A 343 -3.84 14.00 5.68
C ALA A 343 -5.37 13.85 5.52
N GLY A 344 -5.85 12.96 4.64
CA GLY A 344 -7.27 12.63 4.52
C GLY A 344 -7.82 11.83 5.69
N LEU A 345 -6.97 11.09 6.41
CA LEU A 345 -7.35 10.28 7.57
C LEU A 345 -7.27 11.06 8.88
N ALA A 346 -6.22 11.85 9.07
CA ALA A 346 -5.90 12.51 10.35
C ALA A 346 -6.07 14.04 10.32
N GLY A 347 -6.26 14.63 9.12
CA GLY A 347 -6.18 16.07 8.94
C GLY A 347 -4.75 16.59 8.99
N ASN A 348 -4.55 17.83 8.53
CA ASN A 348 -3.29 18.57 8.68
C ASN A 348 -3.55 20.07 8.66
N VAL A 349 -2.83 20.81 9.50
CA VAL A 349 -2.94 22.28 9.56
C VAL A 349 -2.56 22.89 8.22
N GLY A 350 -3.41 23.81 7.72
CA GLY A 350 -3.19 24.48 6.45
C GLY A 350 -3.55 23.66 5.21
N GLN A 351 -4.16 22.50 5.38
CA GLN A 351 -4.52 21.58 4.28
C GLN A 351 -6.00 21.19 4.29
N THR A 352 -6.90 22.06 4.72
CA THR A 352 -8.34 21.73 4.81
C THR A 352 -8.94 21.29 3.49
N ASN A 353 -8.62 21.96 2.37
CA ASN A 353 -9.04 21.60 1.02
C ASN A 353 -8.43 20.25 0.57
N TYR A 354 -7.13 20.08 0.78
CA TYR A 354 -6.42 18.83 0.43
C TYR A 354 -6.93 17.65 1.26
N ALA A 355 -7.04 17.82 2.58
CA ALA A 355 -7.55 16.79 3.48
C ALA A 355 -8.99 16.39 3.11
N ALA A 356 -9.88 17.35 2.86
CA ALA A 356 -11.23 17.08 2.41
C ALA A 356 -11.26 16.29 1.09
N SER A 357 -10.44 16.71 0.10
CA SER A 357 -10.37 16.02 -1.19
C SER A 357 -9.86 14.58 -1.05
N LYS A 358 -8.82 14.36 -0.23
CA LYS A 358 -8.22 13.03 -0.04
C LYS A 358 -9.09 12.10 0.83
N ALA A 359 -9.83 12.64 1.80
CA ALA A 359 -10.86 11.91 2.53
C ALA A 359 -12.03 11.50 1.61
N GLY A 360 -12.46 12.40 0.71
CA GLY A 360 -13.51 12.11 -0.27
C GLY A 360 -13.21 10.89 -1.15
N LEU A 361 -11.94 10.65 -1.50
CA LEU A 361 -11.54 9.44 -2.24
C LEU A 361 -11.86 8.15 -1.47
N LEU A 362 -11.74 8.15 -0.13
CA LEU A 362 -12.12 6.99 0.68
C LEU A 362 -13.63 6.74 0.63
N GLY A 363 -14.44 7.81 0.53
CA GLY A 363 -15.87 7.70 0.27
C GLY A 363 -16.19 7.08 -1.08
N LEU A 364 -15.43 7.42 -2.15
CA LEU A 364 -15.56 6.76 -3.46
C LEU A 364 -15.22 5.27 -3.38
N VAL A 365 -14.16 4.89 -2.66
CA VAL A 365 -13.82 3.48 -2.43
C VAL A 365 -14.97 2.75 -1.76
N GLN A 366 -15.52 3.31 -0.68
CA GLN A 366 -16.63 2.69 0.04
C GLN A 366 -17.87 2.49 -0.85
N ALA A 367 -18.24 3.51 -1.62
CA ALA A 367 -19.41 3.46 -2.50
C ALA A 367 -19.20 2.46 -3.66
N TRP A 368 -18.11 2.58 -4.39
CA TRP A 368 -17.86 1.78 -5.58
C TRP A 368 -17.46 0.34 -5.28
N SER A 369 -16.84 0.04 -4.13
CA SER A 369 -16.56 -1.36 -3.76
C SER A 369 -17.83 -2.21 -3.74
N ALA A 370 -18.93 -1.69 -3.19
CA ALA A 370 -20.20 -2.40 -3.17
C ALA A 370 -20.89 -2.42 -4.56
N GLN A 371 -20.88 -1.28 -5.28
CA GLN A 371 -21.55 -1.14 -6.57
C GLN A 371 -20.89 -1.95 -7.69
N LEU A 372 -19.57 -2.10 -7.65
CA LEU A 372 -18.79 -2.74 -8.71
C LEU A 372 -18.42 -4.20 -8.41
N ALA A 373 -18.73 -4.69 -7.20
CA ALA A 373 -18.52 -6.09 -6.83
C ALA A 373 -19.15 -7.09 -7.81
N PRO A 374 -20.37 -6.89 -8.35
CA PRO A 374 -20.96 -7.80 -9.34
C PRO A 374 -20.16 -7.90 -10.64
N ARG A 375 -19.42 -6.85 -11.00
CA ARG A 375 -18.50 -6.85 -12.14
C ARG A 375 -17.09 -7.37 -11.79
N ARG A 376 -16.89 -7.82 -10.55
CA ARG A 376 -15.59 -8.27 -10.01
C ARG A 376 -14.50 -7.20 -10.09
N ILE A 377 -14.88 -5.91 -10.05
CA ILE A 377 -13.93 -4.79 -10.05
C ILE A 377 -13.54 -4.49 -8.59
N ALA A 378 -12.25 -4.58 -8.30
CA ALA A 378 -11.72 -4.21 -6.99
C ALA A 378 -11.48 -2.69 -6.91
N VAL A 379 -11.89 -2.09 -5.80
CA VAL A 379 -11.72 -0.65 -5.56
C VAL A 379 -10.97 -0.44 -4.26
N ASN A 380 -9.78 0.18 -4.35
CA ASN A 380 -8.90 0.36 -3.22
C ASN A 380 -8.36 1.79 -3.14
N ALA A 381 -7.82 2.18 -1.97
CA ALA A 381 -7.04 3.39 -1.80
C ALA A 381 -5.74 3.12 -1.07
N LEU A 382 -4.69 3.83 -1.49
CA LEU A 382 -3.47 4.01 -0.73
C LEU A 382 -3.49 5.39 -0.08
N ALA A 383 -3.16 5.46 1.21
CA ALA A 383 -3.05 6.70 1.97
C ALA A 383 -1.59 6.89 2.45
N PRO A 384 -0.66 7.27 1.54
CA PRO A 384 0.73 7.42 1.89
C PRO A 384 0.93 8.48 2.98
N GLY A 385 1.87 8.22 3.89
CA GLY A 385 2.42 9.21 4.80
C GLY A 385 3.44 10.10 4.09
N PHE A 386 4.56 10.38 4.76
CA PHE A 386 5.64 11.17 4.16
C PHE A 386 6.43 10.32 3.16
N ILE A 387 6.37 10.68 1.88
CA ILE A 387 7.12 10.04 0.78
C ILE A 387 8.10 11.06 0.21
N GLU A 388 9.35 10.62 -0.02
CA GLU A 388 10.43 11.42 -0.60
C GLU A 388 10.18 11.67 -2.08
N THR A 389 9.68 12.86 -2.42
CA THR A 389 9.37 13.31 -3.78
C THR A 389 9.84 14.75 -3.98
N ASP A 390 9.82 15.26 -5.20
CA ASP A 390 10.09 16.68 -5.48
C ASP A 390 9.17 17.61 -4.68
N MET A 391 7.91 17.20 -4.49
CA MET A 391 6.93 17.96 -3.71
C MET A 391 7.35 18.10 -2.24
N THR A 392 7.78 17.02 -1.62
CA THR A 392 8.24 17.02 -0.22
C THR A 392 9.64 17.60 -0.08
N ALA A 393 10.47 17.55 -1.12
CA ALA A 393 11.79 18.19 -1.15
C ALA A 393 11.70 19.73 -1.05
N ALA A 394 10.60 20.33 -1.50
CA ALA A 394 10.33 21.78 -1.40
C ALA A 394 9.95 22.24 0.03
N MET A 395 9.65 21.32 0.94
CA MET A 395 9.29 21.64 2.32
C MET A 395 10.53 22.12 3.13
N PRO A 396 10.36 23.01 4.14
CA PRO A 396 11.44 23.38 5.03
C PRO A 396 12.10 22.19 5.70
N TRP A 397 13.41 22.23 5.87
CA TRP A 397 14.21 21.11 6.39
C TRP A 397 13.68 20.53 7.71
N ALA A 398 13.37 21.40 8.69
CA ALA A 398 12.89 20.98 10.01
C ALA A 398 11.56 20.21 9.91
N ILE A 399 10.63 20.68 9.06
CA ILE A 399 9.33 20.03 8.83
C ILE A 399 9.53 18.65 8.21
N ARG A 400 10.44 18.53 7.24
CA ARG A 400 10.77 17.21 6.64
C ARG A 400 11.33 16.23 7.65
N GLN A 401 12.27 16.70 8.53
CA GLN A 401 12.83 15.84 9.56
C GLN A 401 11.74 15.35 10.53
N ALA A 402 10.86 16.25 10.97
CA ALA A 402 9.72 15.89 11.81
C ALA A 402 8.80 14.86 11.11
N ALA A 403 8.42 15.13 9.87
CA ALA A 403 7.54 14.25 9.10
C ALA A 403 8.10 12.83 8.93
N ARG A 404 9.42 12.70 8.67
CA ARG A 404 10.10 11.39 8.62
C ARG A 404 10.00 10.63 9.95
N ARG A 405 10.14 11.32 11.07
CA ARG A 405 10.15 10.72 12.42
C ARG A 405 8.75 10.42 12.97
N LEU A 406 7.69 10.97 12.35
CA LEU A 406 6.31 10.61 12.66
C LEU A 406 5.92 9.24 12.09
N SER A 407 6.63 8.75 11.08
CA SER A 407 6.47 7.38 10.60
C SER A 407 6.84 6.37 11.69
N ALA A 408 6.09 5.30 11.82
CA ALA A 408 6.41 4.18 12.70
C ALA A 408 7.83 3.62 12.43
N LEU A 409 8.29 3.68 11.19
CA LEU A 409 9.62 3.23 10.75
C LEU A 409 10.72 4.30 10.94
N GLY A 410 10.38 5.50 11.44
CA GLY A 410 11.30 6.58 11.72
C GLY A 410 12.01 7.16 10.49
N GLN A 411 11.52 6.93 9.28
CA GLN A 411 12.08 7.40 8.01
C GLN A 411 10.99 7.69 6.99
N GLY A 412 11.32 8.42 5.93
CA GLY A 412 10.43 8.65 4.79
C GLY A 412 10.33 7.41 3.90
N GLY A 413 9.15 7.20 3.32
CA GLY A 413 8.97 6.23 2.24
C GLY A 413 9.52 6.75 0.92
N LEU A 414 9.74 5.84 -0.01
CA LEU A 414 10.12 6.14 -1.38
C LEU A 414 8.90 5.98 -2.31
N PRO A 415 8.91 6.64 -3.48
CA PRO A 415 7.88 6.39 -4.50
C PRO A 415 7.72 4.91 -4.85
N GLU A 416 8.82 4.16 -4.83
CA GLU A 416 8.88 2.71 -5.08
C GLU A 416 8.12 1.91 -4.02
N ASP A 417 8.12 2.33 -2.75
CA ASP A 417 7.33 1.68 -1.68
C ASP A 417 5.83 1.79 -1.98
N VAL A 418 5.39 2.94 -2.52
CA VAL A 418 4.00 3.14 -2.93
C VAL A 418 3.69 2.35 -4.19
N ALA A 419 4.64 2.24 -5.11
CA ALA A 419 4.49 1.47 -6.35
C ALA A 419 4.33 -0.04 -6.07
N GLU A 420 5.07 -0.62 -5.12
CA GLU A 420 4.90 -2.00 -4.70
C GLU A 420 3.52 -2.25 -4.06
N ALA A 421 3.04 -1.33 -3.23
CA ALA A 421 1.69 -1.43 -2.67
C ALA A 421 0.60 -1.25 -3.74
N ALA A 422 0.84 -0.38 -4.74
CA ALA A 422 -0.07 -0.20 -5.88
C ALA A 422 -0.14 -1.46 -6.74
N LEU A 423 1.01 -2.07 -7.06
CA LEU A 423 1.06 -3.33 -7.79
C LEU A 423 0.32 -4.46 -7.04
N PHE A 424 0.51 -4.56 -5.73
CA PHE A 424 -0.20 -5.56 -4.91
C PHE A 424 -1.73 -5.42 -4.99
N LEU A 425 -2.24 -4.20 -5.15
CA LEU A 425 -3.68 -3.91 -5.26
C LEU A 425 -4.19 -3.88 -6.71
N SER A 426 -3.29 -4.02 -7.69
CA SER A 426 -3.58 -4.12 -9.12
C SER A 426 -3.62 -5.56 -9.58
#